data_9a26a06dcb3ad622c70a2578cc18ef8d
#
_entry.id   9a26a06dcb3ad622c70a2578cc18ef8d
#
_cell.length_a   1.000
_cell.length_b   1.000
_cell.length_c   1.000
_cell.angle_alpha   90.00
_cell.angle_beta   90.00
_cell.angle_gamma   90.00
#
_symmetry.space_group_name_H-M   'P 1'
#
loop_
_entity.id
_entity.type
_entity.pdbx_description
1 polymer ?
#
loop_
_entity_poly.entity_id
_entity_poly.type
_entity_poly.pdbx_seq_one_letter_code
_entity_poly.pdbx_strand_id
1 'polypeptide(L)'
;VEAFLLDTLKAMGMEVEITSEVDADGALSIDMKGENMGILIGKRGQTLDSLQYLANRVANKHQSGYVRVKLDTENYRARREETLKHLAKNIAHKVKRNRKPVSLEPMNPYERRIIHSALQSDPYVTTHSEGEEPYRKVVVTLKR
;
A
#
# COMPACT_ATOMS: atom_id res chain seq x y z
N VAL A 1 19.83 -8.40 0.92
CA VAL A 1 18.37 -8.25 1.03
C VAL A 1 17.65 -9.56 0.77
N GLU A 2 18.01 -10.28 -0.30
CA GLU A 2 17.38 -11.57 -0.59
C GLU A 2 17.57 -12.59 0.52
N ALA A 3 18.75 -12.67 1.10
CA ALA A 3 19.04 -13.57 2.22
C ALA A 3 18.17 -13.23 3.43
N PHE A 4 18.03 -11.95 3.75
CA PHE A 4 17.16 -11.49 4.84
C PHE A 4 15.71 -11.92 4.61
N LEU A 5 15.19 -11.72 3.39
CA LEU A 5 13.83 -12.10 3.06
C LEU A 5 13.61 -13.61 3.12
N LEU A 6 14.52 -14.39 2.55
CA LEU A 6 14.42 -15.85 2.58
C LEU A 6 14.44 -16.38 4.02
N ASP A 7 15.35 -15.88 4.85
CA ASP A 7 15.45 -16.29 6.25
C ASP A 7 14.21 -15.92 7.05
N THR A 8 13.70 -14.71 6.85
CA THR A 8 12.49 -14.21 7.53
C THR A 8 11.27 -15.03 7.14
N LEU A 9 11.08 -15.27 5.84
CA LEU A 9 9.94 -16.03 5.33
C LEU A 9 10.00 -17.50 5.77
N LYS A 10 11.20 -18.09 5.79
CA LYS A 10 11.40 -19.43 6.29
C LYS A 10 11.04 -19.53 7.79
N ALA A 11 11.41 -18.53 8.56
CA ALA A 11 11.03 -18.45 9.98
C ALA A 11 9.52 -18.35 10.18
N MET A 12 8.81 -17.78 9.20
CA MET A 12 7.34 -17.73 9.19
C MET A 12 6.70 -19.01 8.66
N GLY A 13 7.50 -20.03 8.32
CA GLY A 13 7.00 -21.29 7.77
C GLY A 13 6.58 -21.20 6.29
N MET A 14 7.10 -20.25 5.55
CA MET A 14 6.73 -20.03 4.16
C MET A 14 7.87 -20.36 3.21
N GLU A 15 7.55 -21.10 2.14
CA GLU A 15 8.45 -21.33 1.02
C GLU A 15 8.10 -20.37 -0.10
N VAL A 16 9.07 -19.54 -0.49
CA VAL A 16 8.83 -18.45 -1.43
C VAL A 16 9.98 -18.38 -2.44
N GLU A 17 9.63 -18.22 -3.72
CA GLU A 17 10.60 -17.90 -4.76
C GLU A 17 10.72 -16.38 -4.86
N ILE A 18 11.96 -15.89 -4.88
CA ILE A 18 12.25 -14.47 -4.96
C ILE A 18 12.92 -14.17 -6.30
N THR A 19 12.36 -13.20 -7.02
CA THR A 19 12.95 -12.66 -8.23
C THR A 19 13.27 -11.19 -7.96
N SER A 20 14.48 -10.75 -8.30
CA SER A 20 14.86 -9.36 -8.09
C SER A 20 15.49 -8.78 -9.35
N GLU A 21 15.23 -7.48 -9.57
CA GLU A 21 15.83 -6.72 -10.65
C GLU A 21 15.97 -5.26 -10.23
N VAL A 22 16.94 -4.58 -10.85
CA VAL A 22 17.12 -3.13 -10.64
C VAL A 22 16.31 -2.42 -11.72
N ASP A 23 15.37 -1.57 -11.31
CA ASP A 23 14.53 -0.84 -12.26
C ASP A 23 15.25 0.39 -12.84
N ALA A 24 14.58 1.09 -13.77
CA ALA A 24 15.14 2.26 -14.44
C ALA A 24 15.52 3.39 -13.49
N ASP A 25 14.90 3.45 -12.32
CA ASP A 25 15.18 4.47 -11.31
C ASP A 25 16.30 4.08 -10.35
N GLY A 26 16.90 2.90 -10.55
CA GLY A 26 17.94 2.39 -9.67
C GLY A 26 17.41 1.72 -8.40
N ALA A 27 16.11 1.57 -8.25
CA ALA A 27 15.51 0.86 -7.13
C ALA A 27 15.59 -0.65 -7.33
N LEU A 28 15.76 -1.40 -6.24
CA LEU A 28 15.73 -2.85 -6.26
C LEU A 28 14.28 -3.31 -6.12
N SER A 29 13.75 -3.88 -7.21
CA SER A 29 12.39 -4.42 -7.23
C SER A 29 12.44 -5.91 -6.98
N ILE A 30 11.73 -6.38 -5.97
CA ILE A 30 11.70 -7.79 -5.57
C ILE A 30 10.26 -8.29 -5.66
N ASP A 31 10.08 -9.37 -6.41
CA ASP A 31 8.80 -10.06 -6.51
C ASP A 31 8.89 -11.41 -5.81
N MET A 32 7.88 -11.75 -5.04
CA MET A 32 7.81 -12.97 -4.27
C MET A 32 6.67 -13.84 -4.77
N LYS A 33 6.96 -15.12 -5.00
CA LYS A 33 5.99 -16.11 -5.46
C LYS A 33 5.97 -17.31 -4.54
N GLY A 34 4.78 -17.81 -4.26
CA GLY A 34 4.59 -19.00 -3.44
C GLY A 34 3.12 -19.28 -3.22
N GLU A 35 2.85 -20.30 -2.42
CA GLU A 35 1.51 -20.60 -1.97
C GLU A 35 1.12 -19.71 -0.80
N ASN A 36 -0.18 -19.41 -0.68
CA ASN A 36 -0.72 -18.65 0.44
C ASN A 36 -0.10 -17.26 0.63
N MET A 37 0.15 -16.55 -0.46
CA MET A 37 0.71 -15.19 -0.41
C MET A 37 -0.18 -14.19 0.32
N GLY A 38 -1.46 -14.50 0.53
CA GLY A 38 -2.36 -13.69 1.33
C GLY A 38 -1.86 -13.48 2.77
N ILE A 39 -1.18 -14.46 3.34
CA ILE A 39 -0.56 -14.34 4.68
C ILE A 39 0.57 -13.30 4.64
N LEU A 40 1.36 -13.32 3.58
CA LEU A 40 2.48 -12.40 3.38
C LEU A 40 2.00 -10.96 3.13
N ILE A 41 0.89 -10.81 2.42
CA ILE A 41 0.29 -9.51 2.15
C ILE A 41 -0.27 -8.92 3.46
N GLY A 42 -0.99 -9.75 4.22
CA GLY A 42 -1.65 -9.33 5.43
C GLY A 42 -2.89 -8.47 5.15
N LYS A 43 -3.47 -7.94 6.20
CA LYS A 43 -4.66 -7.11 6.09
C LYS A 43 -4.29 -5.79 5.39
N ARG A 44 -4.90 -5.53 4.23
CA ARG A 44 -4.69 -4.31 3.44
C ARG A 44 -3.21 -4.06 3.09
N GLY A 45 -2.43 -5.12 2.95
CA GLY A 45 -1.02 -5.01 2.59
C GLY A 45 -0.09 -4.60 3.73
N GLN A 46 -0.54 -4.61 4.97
CA GLN A 46 0.25 -4.17 6.12
C GLN A 46 1.50 -5.01 6.34
N THR A 47 1.40 -6.33 6.20
CA THR A 47 2.55 -7.23 6.35
C THR A 47 3.58 -6.97 5.25
N LEU A 48 3.11 -6.84 4.02
CA LEU A 48 3.97 -6.54 2.88
C LEU A 48 4.70 -5.20 3.07
N ASP A 49 3.99 -4.18 3.53
CA ASP A 49 4.58 -2.85 3.80
C ASP A 49 5.63 -2.91 4.91
N SER A 50 5.36 -3.68 5.97
CA SER A 50 6.31 -3.86 7.07
C SER A 50 7.57 -4.57 6.61
N LEU A 51 7.44 -5.62 5.80
CA LEU A 51 8.58 -6.33 5.23
C LEU A 51 9.39 -5.40 4.32
N GLN A 52 8.73 -4.58 3.51
CA GLN A 52 9.40 -3.62 2.65
C GLN A 52 10.22 -2.62 3.47
N TYR A 53 9.65 -2.11 4.54
CA TYR A 53 10.34 -1.20 5.44
C TYR A 53 11.60 -1.84 6.01
N LEU A 54 11.50 -3.07 6.52
CA LEU A 54 12.64 -3.80 7.07
C LEU A 54 13.69 -4.11 6.00
N ALA A 55 13.25 -4.49 4.80
CA ALA A 55 14.15 -4.76 3.68
C ALA A 55 14.95 -3.51 3.29
N ASN A 56 14.30 -2.34 3.29
CA ASN A 56 15.00 -1.07 3.05
C ASN A 56 16.05 -0.79 4.13
N ARG A 57 15.74 -1.07 5.39
CA ARG A 57 16.70 -0.91 6.48
C ARG A 57 17.90 -1.82 6.33
N VAL A 58 17.67 -3.08 5.99
CA VAL A 58 18.73 -4.07 5.76
C VAL A 58 19.63 -3.66 4.57
N ALA A 59 19.01 -3.24 3.46
CA ALA A 59 19.73 -2.85 2.26
C ALA A 59 20.66 -1.65 2.51
N ASN A 60 20.28 -0.75 3.41
CA ASN A 60 21.01 0.50 3.64
C ASN A 60 21.92 0.47 4.89
N LYS A 61 22.00 -0.66 5.58
CA LYS A 61 22.74 -0.78 6.85
C LYS A 61 24.25 -0.56 6.69
N HIS A 62 24.83 -0.99 5.59
CA HIS A 62 26.28 -0.95 5.36
C HIS A 62 26.69 -0.24 4.10
N GLN A 63 25.79 0.56 3.52
CA GLN A 63 26.05 1.26 2.26
C GLN A 63 26.20 2.77 2.50
N SER A 64 27.07 3.39 1.71
CA SER A 64 27.30 4.85 1.76
C SER A 64 26.22 5.64 1.02
N GLY A 65 25.44 5.01 0.13
CA GLY A 65 24.37 5.64 -0.61
C GLY A 65 23.03 5.01 -0.28
N TYR A 66 21.94 5.69 -0.55
CA TYR A 66 20.60 5.18 -0.30
C TYR A 66 20.16 4.26 -1.43
N VAL A 67 19.71 3.06 -1.09
CA VAL A 67 19.10 2.10 -2.03
C VAL A 67 17.65 1.92 -1.64
N ARG A 68 16.74 2.12 -2.57
CA ARG A 68 15.32 1.90 -2.38
C ARG A 68 14.97 0.46 -2.75
N VAL A 69 14.27 -0.24 -1.86
CA VAL A 69 13.78 -1.60 -2.09
C VAL A 69 12.27 -1.56 -2.19
N LYS A 70 11.73 -2.17 -3.24
CA LYS A 70 10.29 -2.31 -3.45
C LYS A 70 9.94 -3.80 -3.41
N LEU A 71 9.04 -4.20 -2.52
CA LEU A 71 8.55 -5.57 -2.43
C LEU A 71 7.14 -5.65 -2.99
N ASP A 72 6.87 -6.71 -3.75
CA ASP A 72 5.51 -7.01 -4.21
C ASP A 72 5.33 -8.53 -4.32
N THR A 73 4.09 -8.96 -4.36
CA THR A 73 3.70 -10.34 -4.60
C THR A 73 2.36 -10.37 -5.30
N GLU A 74 2.23 -11.22 -6.34
CA GLU A 74 0.98 -11.40 -7.10
C GLU A 74 0.41 -10.09 -7.65
N ASN A 75 1.27 -9.13 -7.96
CA ASN A 75 0.84 -7.80 -8.42
C ASN A 75 -0.13 -7.11 -7.45
N TYR A 76 0.05 -7.36 -6.17
CA TYR A 76 -0.87 -6.86 -5.13
C TYR A 76 -1.01 -5.35 -5.13
N ARG A 77 0.11 -4.62 -5.25
CA ARG A 77 0.07 -3.15 -5.13
C ARG A 77 -0.78 -2.51 -6.23
N ALA A 78 -0.67 -2.99 -7.46
CA ALA A 78 -1.51 -2.49 -8.56
C ALA A 78 -2.98 -2.88 -8.36
N ARG A 79 -3.25 -4.09 -7.92
CA ARG A 79 -4.63 -4.54 -7.63
C ARG A 79 -5.24 -3.73 -6.48
N ARG A 80 -4.46 -3.45 -5.45
CA ARG A 80 -4.93 -2.64 -4.31
C ARG A 80 -5.25 -1.22 -4.73
N GLU A 81 -4.43 -0.62 -5.61
CA GLU A 81 -4.67 0.72 -6.14
C GLU A 81 -6.01 0.76 -6.89
N GLU A 82 -6.29 -0.21 -7.75
CA GLU A 82 -7.58 -0.29 -8.45
C GLU A 82 -8.75 -0.47 -7.49
N THR A 83 -8.58 -1.32 -6.48
CA THR A 83 -9.60 -1.51 -5.43
C THR A 83 -9.91 -0.19 -4.72
N LEU A 84 -8.88 0.58 -4.37
CA LEU A 84 -9.06 1.86 -3.71
C LEU A 84 -9.74 2.90 -4.61
N LYS A 85 -9.44 2.91 -5.90
CA LYS A 85 -10.13 3.79 -6.86
C LYS A 85 -11.60 3.46 -6.97
N HIS A 86 -11.97 2.17 -7.02
CA HIS A 86 -13.36 1.75 -7.02
C HIS A 86 -14.06 2.10 -5.71
N LEU A 87 -13.39 1.88 -4.58
CA LEU A 87 -13.91 2.25 -3.27
C LEU A 87 -14.22 3.76 -3.23
N ALA A 88 -13.31 4.59 -3.71
CA ALA A 88 -13.48 6.04 -3.74
C ALA A 88 -14.73 6.43 -4.51
N LYS A 89 -14.94 5.86 -5.69
CA LYS A 89 -16.12 6.14 -6.52
C LYS A 89 -17.40 5.71 -5.84
N ASN A 90 -17.41 4.53 -5.24
CA ASN A 90 -18.58 4.00 -4.53
C ASN A 90 -18.94 4.87 -3.34
N ILE A 91 -17.95 5.32 -2.58
CA ILE A 91 -18.17 6.21 -1.43
C ILE A 91 -18.67 7.59 -1.88
N ALA A 92 -18.13 8.13 -2.98
CA ALA A 92 -18.60 9.39 -3.54
C ALA A 92 -20.08 9.30 -3.93
N HIS A 93 -20.49 8.19 -4.56
CA HIS A 93 -21.91 7.95 -4.88
C HIS A 93 -22.78 7.93 -3.63
N LYS A 94 -22.31 7.25 -2.59
CA LYS A 94 -23.03 7.15 -1.32
C LYS A 94 -23.20 8.51 -0.66
N VAL A 95 -22.16 9.33 -0.65
CA VAL A 95 -22.20 10.70 -0.10
C VAL A 95 -23.18 11.56 -0.90
N LYS A 96 -23.17 11.50 -2.22
CA LYS A 96 -24.09 12.26 -3.09
C LYS A 96 -25.56 11.87 -2.83
N ARG A 97 -25.80 10.56 -2.68
CA ARG A 97 -27.17 10.04 -2.49
C ARG A 97 -27.72 10.34 -1.10
N ASN A 98 -26.93 10.10 -0.05
CA ASN A 98 -27.36 10.23 1.33
C ASN A 98 -27.12 11.62 1.93
N ARG A 99 -26.31 12.43 1.29
CA ARG A 99 -25.93 13.79 1.70
C ARG A 99 -25.28 13.85 3.07
N LYS A 100 -24.60 12.77 3.46
CA LYS A 100 -23.88 12.68 4.74
C LYS A 100 -22.42 12.36 4.49
N PRO A 101 -21.50 12.91 5.31
CA PRO A 101 -20.10 12.54 5.23
C PRO A 101 -19.91 11.05 5.51
N VAL A 102 -18.91 10.46 4.86
CA VAL A 102 -18.51 9.07 5.09
C VAL A 102 -17.02 9.04 5.41
N SER A 103 -16.68 8.37 6.50
CA SER A 103 -15.28 8.11 6.87
C SER A 103 -14.88 6.74 6.39
N LEU A 104 -13.70 6.65 5.78
CA LEU A 104 -13.12 5.38 5.38
C LEU A 104 -12.31 4.76 6.52
N GLU A 105 -11.91 3.51 6.37
CA GLU A 105 -11.00 2.86 7.31
C GLU A 105 -9.64 3.58 7.33
N PRO A 106 -8.89 3.51 8.44
CA PRO A 106 -7.52 4.05 8.45
C PRO A 106 -6.67 3.44 7.36
N MET A 107 -5.84 4.26 6.74
CA MET A 107 -4.97 3.90 5.63
C MET A 107 -3.62 4.60 5.78
N ASN A 108 -2.59 4.05 5.15
CA ASN A 108 -1.29 4.71 5.11
C ASN A 108 -1.33 5.97 4.21
N PRO A 109 -0.33 6.87 4.29
CA PRO A 109 -0.34 8.11 3.48
C PRO A 109 -0.44 7.88 1.97
N TYR A 110 0.18 6.82 1.46
CA TYR A 110 0.16 6.49 0.04
C TYR A 110 -1.26 6.14 -0.41
N GLU A 111 -1.95 5.31 0.36
CA GLU A 111 -3.33 4.90 0.06
C GLU A 111 -4.30 6.08 0.17
N ARG A 112 -4.14 6.92 1.17
CA ARG A 112 -4.97 8.13 1.29
C ARG A 112 -4.80 9.04 0.08
N ARG A 113 -3.58 9.15 -0.45
CA ARG A 113 -3.32 9.95 -1.66
C ARG A 113 -4.06 9.39 -2.87
N ILE A 114 -4.17 8.07 -3.01
CA ILE A 114 -4.92 7.44 -4.09
C ILE A 114 -6.40 7.87 -4.01
N ILE A 115 -7.00 7.83 -2.82
CA ILE A 115 -8.39 8.24 -2.63
C ILE A 115 -8.58 9.73 -2.97
N HIS A 116 -7.73 10.60 -2.45
CA HIS A 116 -7.80 12.04 -2.74
C HIS A 116 -7.70 12.32 -4.24
N SER A 117 -6.74 11.67 -4.91
CA SER A 117 -6.53 11.85 -6.36
C SER A 117 -7.70 11.34 -7.18
N ALA A 118 -8.30 10.21 -6.79
CA ALA A 118 -9.43 9.63 -7.49
C ALA A 118 -10.68 10.53 -7.46
N LEU A 119 -10.83 11.33 -6.40
CA LEU A 119 -12.00 12.19 -6.22
C LEU A 119 -11.72 13.67 -6.45
N GLN A 120 -10.49 14.03 -6.77
CA GLN A 120 -10.09 15.43 -6.97
C GLN A 120 -10.90 16.13 -8.07
N SER A 121 -11.24 15.41 -9.13
CA SER A 121 -12.01 15.96 -10.27
C SER A 121 -13.51 15.84 -10.10
N ASP A 122 -14.00 15.25 -9.03
CA ASP A 122 -15.45 15.13 -8.80
C ASP A 122 -16.01 16.49 -8.38
N PRO A 123 -17.03 17.01 -9.12
CA PRO A 123 -17.55 18.36 -8.85
C PRO A 123 -18.45 18.44 -7.61
N TYR A 124 -18.87 17.31 -7.05
CA TYR A 124 -19.89 17.28 -5.99
C TYR A 124 -19.36 16.88 -4.63
N VAL A 125 -18.17 16.31 -4.57
CA VAL A 125 -17.58 15.87 -3.30
C VAL A 125 -16.20 16.46 -3.09
N THR A 126 -15.80 16.57 -1.83
CA THR A 126 -14.44 16.93 -1.43
C THR A 126 -13.93 15.93 -0.41
N THR A 127 -12.63 15.84 -0.27
CA THR A 127 -11.98 14.88 0.62
C THR A 127 -10.97 15.59 1.51
N HIS A 128 -10.83 15.08 2.75
CA HIS A 128 -9.77 15.51 3.65
C HIS A 128 -9.37 14.33 4.53
N SER A 129 -8.24 14.40 5.19
CA SER A 129 -7.77 13.38 6.12
C SER A 129 -7.96 13.86 7.55
N GLU A 130 -8.36 12.94 8.44
CA GLU A 130 -8.54 13.20 9.86
C GLU A 130 -7.83 12.14 10.71
N GLY A 131 -7.43 12.53 11.92
CA GLY A 131 -6.79 11.64 12.87
C GLY A 131 -5.28 11.65 12.79
N GLU A 132 -4.65 10.85 13.65
CA GLU A 132 -3.20 10.71 13.72
C GLU A 132 -2.77 9.34 13.26
N GLU A 133 -1.58 9.25 12.67
CA GLU A 133 -1.02 7.96 12.29
C GLU A 133 -0.85 7.05 13.52
N PRO A 134 -1.07 5.76 13.44
CA PRO A 134 -1.44 4.98 12.23
C PRO A 134 -2.96 4.89 11.99
N TYR A 135 -3.76 5.70 12.65
CA TYR A 135 -5.25 5.66 12.58
C TYR A 135 -5.84 6.72 11.67
N ARG A 136 -5.00 7.45 10.94
CA ARG A 136 -5.46 8.53 10.07
C ARG A 136 -6.26 7.99 8.89
N LYS A 137 -7.38 8.63 8.60
CA LYS A 137 -8.37 8.18 7.61
C LYS A 137 -8.81 9.32 6.70
N VAL A 138 -9.39 8.95 5.57
CA VAL A 138 -9.99 9.90 4.64
C VAL A 138 -11.48 10.04 4.96
N VAL A 139 -11.96 11.28 4.91
CA VAL A 139 -13.38 11.61 5.04
C VAL A 139 -13.83 12.24 3.73
N VAL A 140 -14.95 11.75 3.19
CA VAL A 140 -15.55 12.27 1.95
C VAL A 140 -16.81 13.01 2.32
N THR A 141 -16.92 14.28 1.89
CA THR A 141 -18.06 15.15 2.20
C THR A 141 -18.61 15.77 0.92
N LEU A 142 -19.84 16.28 0.99
CA LEU A 142 -20.39 17.07 -0.11
C LEU A 142 -19.64 18.39 -0.23
N LYS A 143 -19.38 18.78 -1.47
CA LYS A 143 -18.78 20.06 -1.80
C LYS A 143 -19.84 21.16 -1.65
N ARG A 144 -19.49 22.22 -0.99
CA ARG A 144 -20.36 23.38 -0.81
C ARG A 144 -20.20 24.39 -1.94
#